data_8233e4770e634601af4d2033818441d2
#
_entry.id   8233e4770e634601af4d2033818441d2
#
_cell.length_a   1.000
_cell.length_b   1.000
_cell.length_c   1.000
_cell.angle_alpha   90.00
_cell.angle_beta   90.00
_cell.angle_gamma   90.00
#
_symmetry.space_group_name_H-M   'P 1'
#
loop_
_entity.id
_entity.type
_entity.pdbx_description
1 polymer ?
#
loop_
_entity_poly.entity_id
_entity_poly.type
_entity_poly.pdbx_seq_one_letter_code
_entity_poly.pdbx_strand_id
1 'polypeptide(L)'
;MKNRILKLLAASLACVSLVTFGGCSILEQFLWHEHEMSYVAEKEATCTQSGEEAHYHCGSCGKNFEDEAGNREIADLVIPALGHDGEHVDAKQASCLEDGNTEYYVCSRCHLAFADEACTKELEEADYILPAMGHKPAEGWKHDSITHYRVCITCGARMDAAAHTYGDDGSCTVCGYEQGADDVIYGNKEDITSADLSIHFLELGTSSTGDCVLIKSGDTEVLIDAGAIQRSITTIRAYIDQYCTDGVLEYVIATHAYQDHIAAMVGNSSGGKYNGILYSYDIGTIIKFDRSDKDLVTDKGNPTLYSRFLTAVDYAESNGAAVYTGLQCYNQTDGAQRTYYLDEERTISMNILYNYYYDHSSSDENNYSVCMLLTQELESGDTNNYLFTGDLEKEGEEYLVEYNELPEVELFKAGHHGSPTSSNDVLLDVIKPKNIVACCCCGSDEYTDENANQFPSQAFITRASKHTENIYVPTIVSDNADGYESMNGDIVFYYNRADGEEKGSLKLWCSNNTTKLKDTEWFKANRTWGEQGSA
;
A
#
# COMPACT_ATOMS: atom_id res chain seq x y z
N MET A 1 70.77 22.87 -13.93
CA MET A 1 72.16 22.73 -14.42
C MET A 1 72.06 22.00 -15.76
N LYS A 2 72.24 22.79 -16.81
CA LYS A 2 73.44 22.73 -17.71
C LYS A 2 73.47 21.43 -18.44
N ASN A 3 73.22 21.47 -19.68
CA ASN A 3 74.06 21.77 -20.86
C ASN A 3 74.23 20.45 -21.64
N ARG A 4 74.24 20.33 -22.89
CA ARG A 4 74.68 21.12 -24.05
C ARG A 4 74.32 20.29 -25.29
N ILE A 5 73.75 20.80 -26.35
CA ILE A 5 74.37 21.49 -27.47
C ILE A 5 75.09 20.54 -28.41
N LEU A 6 74.55 20.39 -29.60
CA LEU A 6 75.09 20.88 -30.89
C LEU A 6 76.05 19.96 -31.60
N LYS A 7 75.82 19.74 -32.82
CA LYS A 7 76.65 20.02 -34.02
C LYS A 7 76.32 18.99 -35.11
N LEU A 8 75.92 19.39 -36.18
CA LEU A 8 76.36 20.21 -37.34
C LEU A 8 76.75 19.27 -38.49
N LEU A 9 75.97 19.47 -39.58
CA LEU A 9 76.43 20.06 -40.84
C LEU A 9 77.38 19.27 -41.76
N ALA A 10 76.90 19.28 -42.99
CA ALA A 10 77.66 19.43 -44.24
C ALA A 10 78.29 18.18 -44.81
N ALA A 11 78.32 17.89 -46.03
CA ALA A 11 78.45 18.68 -47.24
C ALA A 11 78.02 17.79 -48.41
N SER A 12 77.35 18.29 -49.33
CA SER A 12 77.67 19.05 -50.57
C SER A 12 78.17 18.20 -51.74
N LEU A 13 77.40 18.37 -52.73
CA LEU A 13 77.75 18.79 -54.11
C LEU A 13 78.38 17.78 -55.06
N ALA A 14 77.79 17.79 -56.19
CA ALA A 14 78.35 17.53 -57.55
C ALA A 14 78.35 16.07 -58.06
N CYS A 15 77.53 15.80 -59.03
CA CYS A 15 77.95 16.04 -60.40
C CYS A 15 76.70 16.05 -61.34
N VAL A 16 76.65 17.08 -62.09
CA VAL A 16 75.90 17.27 -63.33
C VAL A 16 76.57 16.47 -64.44
N SER A 17 75.78 15.80 -65.21
CA SER A 17 75.81 15.83 -66.66
C SER A 17 75.52 14.50 -67.35
N LEU A 18 74.75 14.65 -68.32
CA LEU A 18 74.56 13.90 -69.59
C LEU A 18 73.86 12.54 -69.47
N VAL A 19 72.89 12.27 -70.28
CA VAL A 19 72.37 12.73 -71.55
C VAL A 19 71.11 11.99 -71.88
N THR A 20 70.11 12.72 -72.29
CA THR A 20 69.21 12.51 -73.42
C THR A 20 68.89 11.10 -73.91
N PHE A 21 67.63 10.99 -74.22
CA PHE A 21 66.91 10.05 -75.03
C PHE A 21 66.50 8.70 -74.41
N GLY A 22 65.26 8.67 -74.04
CA GLY A 22 64.54 7.45 -73.74
C GLY A 22 63.43 7.65 -72.72
N GLY A 23 62.69 8.75 -72.79
CA GLY A 23 61.72 9.08 -71.75
C GLY A 23 60.35 9.52 -72.27
N CYS A 24 59.78 8.82 -73.21
CA CYS A 24 58.41 9.14 -73.58
C CYS A 24 57.42 8.01 -73.34
N SER A 25 57.87 6.87 -72.78
CA SER A 25 56.95 5.76 -72.55
C SER A 25 56.63 5.48 -71.04
N ILE A 26 57.38 6.16 -70.16
CA ILE A 26 57.15 5.95 -68.70
C ILE A 26 56.14 7.02 -68.15
N LEU A 27 56.06 8.20 -68.75
CA LEU A 27 55.12 9.22 -68.31
C LEU A 27 53.68 8.98 -68.78
N GLU A 28 53.48 8.27 -69.87
CA GLU A 28 52.14 7.91 -70.36
C GLU A 28 51.55 6.71 -69.61
N GLN A 29 52.36 5.85 -69.02
CA GLN A 29 51.86 4.74 -68.21
C GLN A 29 51.34 5.17 -66.83
N PHE A 30 51.69 6.39 -66.36
CA PHE A 30 51.20 6.94 -65.11
C PHE A 30 49.94 7.79 -65.28
N LEU A 31 49.52 8.11 -66.49
CA LEU A 31 48.40 9.01 -66.73
C LEU A 31 47.09 8.32 -67.17
N TRP A 32 47.17 7.06 -67.59
CA TRP A 32 45.97 6.31 -68.05
C TRP A 32 46.17 4.83 -67.70
N HIS A 33 45.75 4.47 -66.50
CA HIS A 33 45.60 3.07 -66.13
C HIS A 33 44.12 2.79 -65.85
N GLU A 34 43.69 1.60 -66.14
CA GLU A 34 42.37 1.12 -65.74
C GLU A 34 42.41 0.88 -64.24
N HIS A 35 41.53 1.52 -63.47
CA HIS A 35 41.50 1.42 -62.04
C HIS A 35 41.06 0.02 -61.61
N GLU A 36 41.86 -0.66 -60.82
CA GLU A 36 41.52 -1.94 -60.19
C GLU A 36 40.94 -1.66 -58.81
N MET A 37 39.60 -1.51 -58.81
CA MET A 37 38.86 -1.04 -57.63
C MET A 37 38.48 -2.16 -56.67
N SER A 38 38.69 -1.94 -55.40
CA SER A 38 38.16 -2.74 -54.29
C SER A 38 37.33 -1.86 -53.36
N TYR A 39 36.11 -2.30 -53.03
CA TYR A 39 35.27 -1.59 -52.09
C TYR A 39 35.77 -1.79 -50.66
N VAL A 40 35.95 -0.71 -49.91
CA VAL A 40 36.27 -0.69 -48.49
C VAL A 40 35.02 -0.12 -47.80
N ALA A 41 34.42 -0.93 -46.91
CA ALA A 41 33.25 -0.53 -46.15
C ALA A 41 33.60 0.54 -45.09
N GLU A 42 32.64 1.36 -44.78
CA GLU A 42 32.70 2.37 -43.71
C GLU A 42 33.10 1.70 -42.39
N LYS A 43 33.98 2.35 -41.67
CA LYS A 43 34.28 2.06 -40.29
C LYS A 43 33.79 3.20 -39.45
N GLU A 44 32.78 2.93 -38.63
CA GLU A 44 32.20 3.94 -37.72
C GLU A 44 33.25 4.52 -36.76
N ALA A 45 33.15 5.83 -36.51
CA ALA A 45 33.96 6.47 -35.49
C ALA A 45 33.40 6.13 -34.10
N THR A 46 34.29 5.92 -33.13
CA THR A 46 33.93 5.79 -31.71
C THR A 46 34.22 7.09 -30.95
N CYS A 47 33.93 7.13 -29.65
CA CYS A 47 34.25 8.31 -28.86
C CYS A 47 35.74 8.71 -28.94
N THR A 48 36.65 7.74 -29.05
CA THR A 48 38.11 7.95 -28.97
C THR A 48 38.86 7.58 -30.24
N GLN A 49 38.25 6.85 -31.14
CA GLN A 49 38.90 6.40 -32.39
C GLN A 49 38.19 7.00 -33.60
N SER A 50 38.95 7.51 -34.52
CA SER A 50 38.45 7.95 -35.82
C SER A 50 37.92 6.76 -36.63
N GLY A 51 36.87 7.00 -37.36
CA GLY A 51 36.34 6.12 -38.37
C GLY A 51 36.97 6.36 -39.73
N GLU A 52 36.43 5.69 -40.73
CA GLU A 52 36.86 5.80 -42.13
C GLU A 52 35.63 5.73 -43.04
N GLU A 53 35.49 6.66 -43.97
CA GLU A 53 34.35 6.67 -44.89
C GLU A 53 34.43 5.49 -45.89
N ALA A 54 33.27 4.99 -46.25
CA ALA A 54 33.19 3.97 -47.30
C ALA A 54 33.79 4.49 -48.61
N HIS A 55 34.67 3.76 -49.24
CA HIS A 55 35.36 4.19 -50.43
C HIS A 55 35.75 3.02 -51.36
N TYR A 56 36.19 3.35 -52.54
CA TYR A 56 36.80 2.42 -53.45
C TYR A 56 38.31 2.68 -53.49
N HIS A 57 39.10 1.68 -53.16
CA HIS A 57 40.58 1.72 -53.19
C HIS A 57 41.09 1.15 -54.51
N CYS A 58 41.91 1.90 -55.22
CA CYS A 58 42.59 1.40 -56.43
C CYS A 58 43.91 0.75 -56.10
N GLY A 59 43.99 -0.58 -56.28
CA GLY A 59 45.23 -1.36 -56.05
C GLY A 59 46.38 -0.96 -56.94
N SER A 60 46.13 -0.38 -58.11
CA SER A 60 47.14 -0.01 -59.10
C SER A 60 47.80 1.34 -58.82
N CYS A 61 47.07 2.36 -58.35
CA CYS A 61 47.63 3.70 -58.10
C CYS A 61 47.64 4.08 -56.61
N GLY A 62 47.01 3.28 -55.75
CA GLY A 62 46.99 3.52 -54.32
C GLY A 62 46.08 4.67 -53.88
N LYS A 63 45.19 5.19 -54.78
CA LYS A 63 44.26 6.27 -54.50
C LYS A 63 42.91 5.74 -54.12
N ASN A 64 42.14 6.57 -53.40
CA ASN A 64 40.79 6.25 -52.95
C ASN A 64 39.77 7.13 -53.67
N PHE A 65 38.57 6.59 -53.98
CA PHE A 65 37.55 7.21 -54.80
C PHE A 65 36.17 7.02 -54.16
N GLU A 66 35.27 7.96 -54.46
CA GLU A 66 33.87 7.86 -53.99
C GLU A 66 33.06 6.86 -54.83
N ASP A 67 33.45 6.62 -56.06
CA ASP A 67 32.74 5.76 -57.00
C ASP A 67 33.61 4.70 -57.63
N GLU A 68 33.02 3.57 -58.02
CA GLU A 68 33.69 2.41 -58.61
C GLU A 68 34.36 2.75 -59.96
N ALA A 69 33.88 3.81 -60.65
CA ALA A 69 34.45 4.23 -61.92
C ALA A 69 35.74 5.07 -61.76
N GLY A 70 36.14 5.44 -60.54
CA GLY A 70 37.33 6.21 -60.25
C GLY A 70 37.31 7.66 -60.72
N ASN A 71 36.10 8.26 -60.82
CA ASN A 71 35.94 9.64 -61.33
C ASN A 71 36.19 10.70 -60.26
N ARG A 72 35.95 10.38 -58.97
CA ARG A 72 36.08 11.34 -57.88
C ARG A 72 37.02 10.80 -56.83
N GLU A 73 38.22 11.37 -56.82
CA GLU A 73 39.27 11.02 -55.82
C GLU A 73 38.93 11.62 -54.45
N ILE A 74 39.06 10.83 -53.40
CA ILE A 74 38.91 11.28 -52.00
C ILE A 74 40.29 11.47 -51.42
N ALA A 75 40.52 12.68 -50.92
CA ALA A 75 41.81 13.03 -50.30
C ALA A 75 41.84 12.75 -48.76
N ASP A 76 40.68 12.82 -48.12
CA ASP A 76 40.53 12.61 -46.70
C ASP A 76 39.34 11.65 -46.45
N LEU A 77 39.65 10.51 -45.87
CA LEU A 77 38.69 9.44 -45.51
C LEU A 77 38.36 9.42 -44.01
N VAL A 78 38.97 10.32 -43.24
CA VAL A 78 38.89 10.24 -41.77
C VAL A 78 37.57 10.78 -41.30
N ILE A 79 36.73 9.92 -40.70
CA ILE A 79 35.64 10.33 -39.88
C ILE A 79 36.21 10.68 -38.49
N PRO A 80 36.17 11.95 -38.07
CA PRO A 80 36.74 12.33 -36.78
C PRO A 80 36.12 11.53 -35.61
N ALA A 81 36.91 11.20 -34.61
CA ALA A 81 36.39 10.61 -33.37
C ALA A 81 35.29 11.49 -32.79
N LEU A 82 34.19 10.85 -32.34
CA LEU A 82 32.97 11.53 -31.95
C LEU A 82 33.10 12.37 -30.66
N GLY A 83 34.18 12.08 -29.90
CA GLY A 83 34.29 12.59 -28.54
C GLY A 83 33.33 11.92 -27.59
N HIS A 84 33.48 12.18 -26.33
CA HIS A 84 32.52 11.81 -25.30
C HIS A 84 31.43 12.89 -25.19
N ASP A 85 30.24 12.47 -24.71
CA ASP A 85 29.06 13.31 -24.51
C ASP A 85 28.52 12.99 -23.12
N GLY A 86 28.89 13.82 -22.14
CA GLY A 86 28.69 13.54 -20.73
C GLY A 86 27.29 13.97 -20.27
N GLU A 87 26.51 13.03 -19.81
CA GLU A 87 25.25 13.26 -19.11
C GLU A 87 25.51 13.23 -17.60
N HIS A 88 25.00 14.22 -16.89
CA HIS A 88 25.17 14.36 -15.44
C HIS A 88 24.33 13.32 -14.68
N VAL A 89 24.93 12.68 -13.69
CA VAL A 89 24.27 11.78 -12.74
C VAL A 89 24.44 12.36 -11.35
N ASP A 90 23.33 12.72 -10.71
CA ASP A 90 23.31 13.26 -9.36
C ASP A 90 23.82 12.25 -8.33
N ALA A 91 24.43 12.74 -7.26
CA ALA A 91 24.83 11.93 -6.13
C ALA A 91 23.61 11.33 -5.43
N LYS A 92 23.65 10.02 -5.16
CA LYS A 92 22.66 9.27 -4.39
C LYS A 92 23.34 8.67 -3.17
N GLN A 93 22.80 8.91 -1.97
CA GLN A 93 23.32 8.25 -0.77
C GLN A 93 23.03 6.74 -0.80
N ALA A 94 24.00 5.94 -0.36
CA ALA A 94 23.76 4.52 -0.15
C ALA A 94 22.75 4.30 0.97
N SER A 95 21.83 3.36 0.78
CA SER A 95 20.93 2.87 1.81
C SER A 95 21.49 1.62 2.51
N CYS A 96 20.71 1.00 3.37
CA CYS A 96 21.08 -0.27 3.95
C CYS A 96 21.14 -1.42 2.91
N LEU A 97 20.34 -1.34 1.86
CA LEU A 97 20.15 -2.41 0.88
C LEU A 97 20.59 -2.05 -0.53
N GLU A 98 20.65 -0.78 -0.85
CA GLU A 98 21.01 -0.31 -2.19
C GLU A 98 22.30 0.50 -2.17
N ASP A 99 23.08 0.31 -3.20
CA ASP A 99 24.25 1.14 -3.47
C ASP A 99 23.82 2.58 -3.78
N GLY A 100 24.62 3.51 -3.34
CA GLY A 100 24.56 4.91 -3.75
C GLY A 100 25.63 5.21 -4.80
N ASN A 101 25.78 6.47 -5.11
CA ASN A 101 26.85 6.96 -5.98
C ASN A 101 27.27 8.39 -5.59
N THR A 102 28.50 8.73 -5.85
CA THR A 102 28.92 10.15 -5.89
C THR A 102 28.39 10.77 -7.18
N GLU A 103 28.38 12.09 -7.26
CA GLU A 103 28.10 12.80 -8.52
C GLU A 103 29.15 12.43 -9.57
N TYR A 104 28.71 12.10 -10.80
CA TYR A 104 29.56 11.76 -11.91
C TYR A 104 28.87 12.04 -13.25
N TYR A 105 29.59 11.83 -14.36
CA TYR A 105 29.05 11.96 -15.71
C TYR A 105 29.17 10.64 -16.43
N VAL A 106 28.14 10.27 -17.19
CA VAL A 106 28.14 9.08 -18.02
C VAL A 106 28.12 9.49 -19.50
N CYS A 107 28.99 8.91 -20.30
CA CYS A 107 28.96 9.19 -21.73
C CYS A 107 27.74 8.52 -22.37
N SER A 108 26.86 9.29 -23.02
CA SER A 108 25.65 8.79 -23.72
C SER A 108 25.96 7.79 -24.85
N ARG A 109 27.22 7.80 -25.38
CA ARG A 109 27.64 6.97 -26.53
C ARG A 109 28.34 5.68 -26.13
N CYS A 110 29.27 5.73 -25.19
CA CYS A 110 30.07 4.55 -24.81
C CYS A 110 29.77 4.05 -23.39
N HIS A 111 28.94 4.75 -22.64
CA HIS A 111 28.49 4.42 -21.27
C HIS A 111 29.62 4.34 -20.22
N LEU A 112 30.81 4.87 -20.51
CA LEU A 112 31.87 5.02 -19.54
C LEU A 112 31.56 6.17 -18.59
N ALA A 113 31.99 6.04 -17.33
CA ALA A 113 31.82 7.05 -16.29
C ALA A 113 33.02 7.98 -16.23
N PHE A 114 32.77 9.27 -15.91
CA PHE A 114 33.78 10.33 -15.85
C PHE A 114 33.55 11.26 -14.65
N ALA A 115 34.64 11.84 -14.16
CA ALA A 115 34.60 12.78 -13.05
C ALA A 115 34.22 14.21 -13.47
N ASP A 116 34.14 14.51 -14.76
CA ASP A 116 33.90 15.85 -15.29
C ASP A 116 33.02 15.81 -16.56
N GLU A 117 32.26 16.89 -16.79
CA GLU A 117 31.33 17.04 -17.92
C GLU A 117 32.02 16.89 -19.28
N ALA A 118 33.30 17.29 -19.36
CA ALA A 118 34.08 17.16 -20.58
C ALA A 118 34.59 15.74 -20.82
N CYS A 119 34.27 14.79 -19.94
CA CYS A 119 34.66 13.37 -20.01
C CYS A 119 36.16 13.17 -20.21
N THR A 120 36.99 13.93 -19.45
CA THR A 120 38.45 13.86 -19.56
C THR A 120 39.09 12.92 -18.55
N LYS A 121 38.38 12.59 -17.46
CA LYS A 121 38.84 11.74 -16.38
C LYS A 121 37.90 10.57 -16.21
N GLU A 122 38.26 9.46 -16.83
CA GLU A 122 37.51 8.21 -16.69
C GLU A 122 37.56 7.70 -15.24
N LEU A 123 36.42 7.20 -14.75
CA LEU A 123 36.26 6.62 -13.43
C LEU A 123 36.06 5.10 -13.57
N GLU A 124 36.67 4.36 -12.64
CA GLU A 124 36.27 2.98 -12.42
C GLU A 124 35.06 2.91 -11.48
N GLU A 125 34.26 1.83 -11.53
CA GLU A 125 33.04 1.66 -10.73
C GLU A 125 33.30 1.90 -9.24
N ALA A 126 34.45 1.48 -8.73
CA ALA A 126 34.83 1.71 -7.33
C ALA A 126 35.06 3.18 -6.96
N ASP A 127 35.20 4.08 -7.95
CA ASP A 127 35.46 5.50 -7.70
C ASP A 127 34.17 6.29 -7.47
N TYR A 128 33.04 5.82 -7.99
CA TYR A 128 31.78 6.54 -7.91
C TYR A 128 30.63 5.75 -7.25
N ILE A 129 30.69 4.41 -7.19
CA ILE A 129 29.70 3.61 -6.46
C ILE A 129 29.99 3.64 -4.96
N LEU A 130 28.96 3.95 -4.19
CA LEU A 130 28.94 3.86 -2.73
C LEU A 130 28.23 2.58 -2.33
N PRO A 131 28.94 1.55 -1.87
CA PRO A 131 28.33 0.27 -1.52
C PRO A 131 27.23 0.42 -0.47
N ALA A 132 26.17 -0.38 -0.56
CA ALA A 132 25.12 -0.49 0.45
C ALA A 132 25.74 -0.68 1.84
N MET A 133 25.22 0.07 2.82
CA MET A 133 25.82 0.13 4.16
C MET A 133 25.57 -1.14 4.99
N GLY A 134 24.64 -1.97 4.56
CA GLY A 134 24.13 -3.09 5.34
C GLY A 134 23.30 -2.62 6.56
N HIS A 135 22.63 -3.56 7.19
CA HIS A 135 21.92 -3.27 8.43
C HIS A 135 22.87 -3.29 9.63
N LYS A 136 22.68 -2.34 10.55
CA LYS A 136 23.40 -2.27 11.82
C LYS A 136 22.38 -2.31 12.97
N PRO A 137 22.36 -3.39 13.79
CA PRO A 137 21.40 -3.49 14.87
C PRO A 137 21.71 -2.47 15.98
N ALA A 138 20.64 -1.90 16.56
CA ALA A 138 20.73 -1.14 17.81
C ALA A 138 21.23 -2.01 18.96
N GLU A 139 21.81 -1.40 19.99
CA GLU A 139 22.29 -2.14 21.17
C GLU A 139 21.15 -2.72 22.02
N GLY A 140 19.97 -2.05 22.05
CA GLY A 140 18.80 -2.47 22.82
C GLY A 140 17.94 -3.49 22.07
N TRP A 141 17.38 -4.43 22.82
CA TRP A 141 16.33 -5.31 22.34
C TRP A 141 14.97 -4.63 22.42
N LYS A 142 14.18 -4.80 21.39
CA LYS A 142 12.73 -4.56 21.39
C LYS A 142 12.00 -5.89 21.42
N HIS A 143 10.72 -5.84 21.70
CA HIS A 143 9.87 -7.03 21.76
C HIS A 143 8.45 -6.72 21.29
N ASP A 144 7.75 -7.75 20.91
CA ASP A 144 6.30 -7.90 20.93
C ASP A 144 5.97 -9.11 21.82
N SER A 145 4.73 -9.55 21.87
CA SER A 145 4.31 -10.69 22.71
C SER A 145 4.89 -12.04 22.28
N ILE A 146 5.42 -12.18 21.07
CA ILE A 146 5.92 -13.45 20.50
C ILE A 146 7.44 -13.45 20.41
N THR A 147 8.05 -12.33 20.03
CA THR A 147 9.46 -12.26 19.68
C THR A 147 10.19 -11.10 20.34
N HIS A 148 11.46 -11.30 20.61
CA HIS A 148 12.39 -10.19 20.81
C HIS A 148 13.19 -9.97 19.51
N TYR A 149 13.56 -8.71 19.24
CA TYR A 149 14.28 -8.31 18.04
C TYR A 149 15.07 -7.04 18.27
N ARG A 150 16.02 -6.76 17.38
CA ARG A 150 16.69 -5.47 17.31
C ARG A 150 16.23 -4.73 16.08
N VAL A 151 16.40 -3.42 16.07
CA VAL A 151 16.10 -2.60 14.88
C VAL A 151 17.39 -2.07 14.27
N CYS A 152 17.43 -1.96 12.97
CA CYS A 152 18.52 -1.28 12.30
C CYS A 152 18.52 0.20 12.67
N ILE A 153 19.66 0.73 13.14
CA ILE A 153 19.78 2.14 13.55
C ILE A 153 19.61 3.13 12.39
N THR A 154 19.72 2.64 11.14
CA THR A 154 19.66 3.48 9.93
C THR A 154 18.27 3.47 9.29
N CYS A 155 17.64 2.31 9.14
CA CYS A 155 16.37 2.17 8.41
C CYS A 155 15.23 1.61 9.26
N GLY A 156 15.44 1.26 10.53
CA GLY A 156 14.42 0.73 11.41
C GLY A 156 14.03 -0.73 11.17
N ALA A 157 14.57 -1.40 10.16
CA ALA A 157 14.23 -2.79 9.85
C ALA A 157 14.47 -3.73 11.04
N ARG A 158 13.57 -4.69 11.24
CA ARG A 158 13.70 -5.73 12.28
C ARG A 158 14.85 -6.67 11.96
N MET A 159 15.65 -6.97 12.97
CA MET A 159 16.83 -7.83 12.90
C MET A 159 16.86 -8.77 14.09
N ASP A 160 17.50 -9.91 13.91
CA ASP A 160 17.76 -10.88 14.99
C ASP A 160 16.48 -11.31 15.72
N ALA A 161 15.33 -11.32 15.02
CA ALA A 161 14.06 -11.71 15.61
C ALA A 161 14.08 -13.19 16.01
N ALA A 162 13.73 -13.47 17.26
CA ALA A 162 13.61 -14.82 17.81
C ALA A 162 12.50 -14.88 18.84
N ALA A 163 11.90 -16.06 19.04
CA ALA A 163 10.89 -16.27 20.05
C ALA A 163 11.46 -16.01 21.45
N HIS A 164 10.57 -15.57 22.36
CA HIS A 164 10.95 -15.38 23.76
C HIS A 164 11.41 -16.70 24.42
N THR A 165 12.44 -16.58 25.24
CA THR A 165 12.88 -17.67 26.13
C THR A 165 12.73 -17.18 27.55
N TYR A 166 11.73 -17.70 28.25
CA TYR A 166 11.39 -17.25 29.61
C TYR A 166 12.23 -17.93 30.67
N GLY A 167 12.65 -17.14 31.66
CA GLY A 167 13.25 -17.61 32.91
C GLY A 167 12.19 -18.10 33.90
N ASP A 168 12.65 -18.58 35.07
CA ASP A 168 11.79 -19.05 36.16
C ASP A 168 10.92 -17.93 36.78
N ASP A 169 11.25 -16.67 36.52
CA ASP A 169 10.53 -15.46 36.94
C ASP A 169 9.46 -15.01 35.96
N GLY A 170 9.28 -15.72 34.82
CA GLY A 170 8.37 -15.36 33.77
C GLY A 170 8.86 -14.26 32.83
N SER A 171 10.08 -13.76 33.02
CA SER A 171 10.66 -12.73 32.14
C SER A 171 11.52 -13.34 31.03
N CYS A 172 11.49 -12.76 29.84
CA CYS A 172 12.38 -13.16 28.75
C CYS A 172 13.84 -12.89 29.13
N THR A 173 14.67 -13.91 29.07
CA THR A 173 16.09 -13.85 29.42
C THR A 173 16.94 -12.95 28.53
N VAL A 174 16.39 -12.52 27.36
CA VAL A 174 17.09 -11.68 26.38
C VAL A 174 16.65 -10.22 26.45
N CYS A 175 15.33 -9.95 26.48
CA CYS A 175 14.78 -8.59 26.40
C CYS A 175 14.07 -8.13 27.67
N GLY A 176 13.86 -9.03 28.64
CA GLY A 176 13.15 -8.72 29.88
C GLY A 176 11.63 -8.65 29.75
N TYR A 177 11.06 -8.98 28.59
CA TYR A 177 9.61 -9.01 28.40
C TYR A 177 8.97 -10.00 29.35
N GLU A 178 7.98 -9.55 30.11
CA GLU A 178 7.19 -10.41 31.02
C GLU A 178 6.09 -11.11 30.22
N GLN A 179 5.97 -12.40 30.36
CA GLN A 179 4.96 -13.20 29.67
C GLN A 179 3.55 -12.69 30.02
N GLY A 180 2.80 -12.25 29.00
CA GLY A 180 1.46 -11.69 29.18
C GLY A 180 1.43 -10.20 29.56
N ALA A 181 2.56 -9.48 29.48
CA ALA A 181 2.60 -8.03 29.72
C ALA A 181 1.88 -7.21 28.64
N ASP A 182 1.77 -7.74 27.40
CA ASP A 182 0.96 -7.12 26.34
C ASP A 182 -0.48 -7.67 26.42
N ASP A 183 -1.46 -6.76 26.39
CA ASP A 183 -2.89 -7.11 26.40
C ASP A 183 -3.36 -7.77 25.07
N VAL A 184 -2.50 -7.87 24.06
CA VAL A 184 -2.82 -8.45 22.75
C VAL A 184 -2.14 -9.81 22.59
N ILE A 185 -2.97 -10.84 22.41
CA ILE A 185 -2.52 -12.21 22.10
C ILE A 185 -2.52 -12.36 20.58
N TYR A 186 -1.35 -12.70 20.00
CA TYR A 186 -1.26 -12.95 18.55
C TYR A 186 -1.56 -14.40 18.22
N GLY A 187 -2.38 -14.60 17.19
CA GLY A 187 -2.86 -15.90 16.74
C GLY A 187 -2.37 -16.30 15.36
N ASN A 188 -2.85 -17.45 14.88
CA ASN A 188 -2.50 -18.01 13.57
C ASN A 188 -3.73 -18.08 12.67
N LYS A 189 -3.51 -18.00 11.35
CA LYS A 189 -4.59 -18.06 10.36
C LYS A 189 -5.37 -19.37 10.42
N GLU A 190 -4.67 -20.46 10.65
CA GLU A 190 -5.25 -21.81 10.68
C GLU A 190 -6.30 -21.99 11.78
N ASP A 191 -6.15 -21.24 12.88
CA ASP A 191 -7.05 -21.33 14.04
C ASP A 191 -8.38 -20.59 13.79
N ILE A 192 -8.40 -19.61 12.86
CA ILE A 192 -9.57 -18.74 12.60
C ILE A 192 -10.76 -19.57 12.11
N THR A 193 -10.52 -20.53 11.23
CA THR A 193 -11.60 -21.35 10.63
C THR A 193 -12.35 -22.22 11.64
N SER A 194 -11.69 -22.56 12.75
CA SER A 194 -12.26 -23.35 13.86
C SER A 194 -12.60 -22.51 15.09
N ALA A 195 -12.52 -21.20 14.99
CA ALA A 195 -12.82 -20.30 16.09
C ALA A 195 -14.31 -20.34 16.46
N ASP A 196 -14.60 -20.27 17.76
CA ASP A 196 -15.98 -20.12 18.25
C ASP A 196 -16.59 -18.77 17.86
N LEU A 197 -15.75 -17.74 17.78
CA LEU A 197 -16.07 -16.41 17.28
C LEU A 197 -14.89 -15.84 16.52
N SER A 198 -15.14 -15.26 15.35
CA SER A 198 -14.16 -14.45 14.62
C SER A 198 -14.80 -13.18 14.06
N ILE A 199 -14.06 -12.06 14.12
CA ILE A 199 -14.47 -10.74 13.68
C ILE A 199 -13.40 -10.23 12.72
N HIS A 200 -13.76 -10.08 11.45
CA HIS A 200 -12.85 -9.79 10.36
C HIS A 200 -13.11 -8.37 9.83
N PHE A 201 -12.11 -7.53 9.80
CA PHE A 201 -12.11 -6.23 9.16
C PHE A 201 -11.33 -6.35 7.85
N LEU A 202 -12.01 -6.14 6.73
CA LEU A 202 -11.48 -6.49 5.42
C LEU A 202 -10.61 -5.37 4.82
N GLU A 203 -9.53 -5.78 4.16
CA GLU A 203 -8.82 -4.94 3.20
C GLU A 203 -9.61 -4.90 1.88
N LEU A 204 -10.06 -3.70 1.46
CA LEU A 204 -11.03 -3.54 0.37
C LEU A 204 -10.42 -3.46 -1.04
N GLY A 205 -9.10 -3.59 -1.17
CA GLY A 205 -8.40 -3.61 -2.45
C GLY A 205 -8.45 -2.28 -3.21
N THR A 206 -8.46 -1.15 -2.47
CA THR A 206 -8.55 0.20 -3.02
C THR A 206 -7.97 1.23 -2.06
N SER A 207 -7.55 2.39 -2.60
CA SER A 207 -7.15 3.55 -1.80
C SER A 207 -8.35 4.31 -1.16
N SER A 208 -9.58 3.96 -1.52
CA SER A 208 -10.78 4.57 -0.93
C SER A 208 -11.08 3.96 0.43
N THR A 209 -11.48 4.82 1.36
CA THR A 209 -11.95 4.44 2.70
C THR A 209 -13.29 3.69 2.61
N GLY A 210 -13.55 2.81 3.55
CA GLY A 210 -14.85 2.15 3.68
C GLY A 210 -14.86 1.00 4.67
N ASP A 211 -16.06 0.61 5.07
CA ASP A 211 -16.30 -0.45 6.05
C ASP A 211 -16.74 -1.75 5.38
N CYS A 212 -16.19 -2.84 5.85
CA CYS A 212 -16.70 -4.18 5.61
C CYS A 212 -16.22 -5.08 6.75
N VAL A 213 -17.15 -5.53 7.58
CA VAL A 213 -16.84 -6.41 8.72
C VAL A 213 -17.62 -7.70 8.57
N LEU A 214 -16.92 -8.84 8.58
CA LEU A 214 -17.53 -10.17 8.64
C LEU A 214 -17.38 -10.73 10.05
N ILE A 215 -18.48 -11.12 10.68
CA ILE A 215 -18.48 -11.83 11.96
C ILE A 215 -18.94 -13.25 11.68
N LYS A 216 -18.21 -14.23 12.22
CA LYS A 216 -18.55 -15.65 12.08
C LYS A 216 -18.58 -16.34 13.44
N SER A 217 -19.64 -17.13 13.65
CA SER A 217 -19.77 -18.03 14.80
C SER A 217 -20.43 -19.32 14.32
N GLY A 218 -19.68 -20.42 14.35
CA GLY A 218 -20.15 -21.69 13.76
C GLY A 218 -20.51 -21.54 12.28
N ASP A 219 -21.77 -21.83 11.92
CA ASP A 219 -22.31 -21.68 10.57
C ASP A 219 -23.12 -20.36 10.41
N THR A 220 -22.98 -19.42 11.34
CA THR A 220 -23.67 -18.12 11.28
C THR A 220 -22.70 -17.03 10.85
N GLU A 221 -23.03 -16.32 9.77
CA GLU A 221 -22.30 -15.18 9.24
C GLU A 221 -23.11 -13.90 9.35
N VAL A 222 -22.46 -12.85 9.89
CA VAL A 222 -23.01 -11.48 9.93
C VAL A 222 -22.08 -10.57 9.12
N LEU A 223 -22.60 -9.90 8.11
CA LEU A 223 -21.87 -8.90 7.36
C LEU A 223 -22.35 -7.50 7.74
N ILE A 224 -21.46 -6.67 8.27
CA ILE A 224 -21.73 -5.26 8.58
C ILE A 224 -21.05 -4.42 7.50
N ASP A 225 -21.85 -3.70 6.74
CA ASP A 225 -21.45 -2.86 5.61
C ASP A 225 -20.68 -3.59 4.50
N ALA A 226 -20.60 -2.99 3.34
CA ALA A 226 -19.81 -3.43 2.21
C ALA A 226 -19.44 -2.20 1.35
N GLY A 227 -18.49 -1.38 1.89
CA GLY A 227 -17.93 -0.20 1.24
C GLY A 227 -16.79 -0.58 0.31
N ALA A 228 -15.89 0.20 -0.03
CA ALA A 228 -15.58 1.57 -0.20
C ALA A 228 -16.20 2.08 -1.52
N ILE A 229 -16.06 1.30 -2.61
CA ILE A 229 -16.57 1.57 -3.95
C ILE A 229 -17.17 0.29 -4.55
N GLN A 230 -18.00 0.44 -5.57
CA GLN A 230 -18.70 -0.72 -6.16
C GLN A 230 -17.77 -1.85 -6.65
N ARG A 231 -16.56 -1.52 -7.12
CA ARG A 231 -15.60 -2.55 -7.58
C ARG A 231 -14.96 -3.36 -6.44
N SER A 232 -15.02 -2.88 -5.19
CA SER A 232 -14.54 -3.62 -4.01
C SER A 232 -15.28 -4.93 -3.81
N ILE A 233 -16.46 -5.10 -4.44
CA ILE A 233 -17.21 -6.36 -4.42
C ILE A 233 -16.37 -7.58 -4.82
N THR A 234 -15.41 -7.43 -5.72
CA THR A 234 -14.55 -8.54 -6.16
C THR A 234 -13.66 -9.03 -5.03
N THR A 235 -13.05 -8.11 -4.29
CA THR A 235 -12.20 -8.41 -3.13
C THR A 235 -13.04 -8.96 -1.97
N ILE A 236 -14.15 -8.26 -1.66
CA ILE A 236 -15.06 -8.66 -0.57
C ILE A 236 -15.59 -10.07 -0.78
N ARG A 237 -16.11 -10.41 -1.96
CA ARG A 237 -16.60 -11.76 -2.25
C ARG A 237 -15.52 -12.82 -2.17
N ALA A 238 -14.34 -12.54 -2.75
CA ALA A 238 -13.22 -13.48 -2.68
C ALA A 238 -12.77 -13.76 -1.24
N TYR A 239 -13.00 -12.82 -0.31
CA TYR A 239 -12.76 -13.01 1.11
C TYR A 239 -13.90 -13.81 1.78
N ILE A 240 -15.15 -13.35 1.61
CA ILE A 240 -16.32 -13.99 2.23
C ILE A 240 -16.42 -15.46 1.81
N ASP A 241 -16.22 -15.78 0.53
CA ASP A 241 -16.28 -17.16 -0.01
C ASP A 241 -15.28 -18.13 0.65
N GLN A 242 -14.30 -17.64 1.43
CA GLN A 242 -13.37 -18.49 2.21
C GLN A 242 -13.99 -18.96 3.53
N TYR A 243 -14.97 -18.24 4.05
CA TYR A 243 -15.56 -18.45 5.37
C TYR A 243 -17.05 -18.85 5.29
N CYS A 244 -17.82 -18.23 4.41
CA CYS A 244 -19.21 -18.54 4.10
C CYS A 244 -19.24 -19.62 3.01
N THR A 245 -19.24 -20.88 3.40
CA THR A 245 -19.06 -22.01 2.47
C THR A 245 -20.35 -22.56 1.90
N ASP A 246 -21.50 -22.24 2.48
CA ASP A 246 -22.84 -22.63 2.03
C ASP A 246 -23.52 -21.59 1.14
N GLY A 247 -22.97 -20.37 1.07
CA GLY A 247 -23.49 -19.25 0.28
C GLY A 247 -24.63 -18.51 0.95
N VAL A 248 -24.85 -18.70 2.26
CA VAL A 248 -25.84 -17.99 3.06
C VAL A 248 -25.16 -16.96 3.94
N LEU A 249 -25.70 -15.75 4.02
CA LEU A 249 -25.39 -14.76 5.04
C LEU A 249 -26.64 -14.61 5.93
N GLU A 250 -26.58 -15.11 7.15
CA GLU A 250 -27.74 -15.07 8.05
C GLU A 250 -28.16 -13.65 8.35
N TYR A 251 -27.18 -12.74 8.45
CA TYR A 251 -27.45 -11.33 8.73
C TYR A 251 -26.59 -10.43 7.85
N VAL A 252 -27.23 -9.42 7.26
CA VAL A 252 -26.55 -8.30 6.59
C VAL A 252 -27.03 -7.00 7.25
N ILE A 253 -26.08 -6.21 7.76
CA ILE A 253 -26.36 -4.93 8.40
C ILE A 253 -25.85 -3.81 7.51
N ALA A 254 -26.72 -2.88 7.12
CA ALA A 254 -26.34 -1.63 6.48
C ALA A 254 -26.48 -0.49 7.49
N THR A 255 -25.36 0.12 7.87
CA THR A 255 -25.37 1.13 8.93
C THR A 255 -26.02 2.43 8.48
N HIS A 256 -25.63 2.98 7.34
CA HIS A 256 -26.19 4.21 6.76
C HIS A 256 -25.94 4.28 5.24
N ALA A 257 -26.44 5.32 4.54
CA ALA A 257 -26.55 5.33 3.08
C ALA A 257 -25.33 5.90 2.33
N TYR A 258 -24.19 6.08 2.95
CA TYR A 258 -23.00 6.53 2.23
C TYR A 258 -22.35 5.41 1.40
N GLN A 259 -21.61 5.84 0.36
CA GLN A 259 -21.00 4.93 -0.61
C GLN A 259 -20.02 3.95 0.05
N ASP A 260 -19.22 4.42 0.96
CA ASP A 260 -18.22 3.70 1.70
C ASP A 260 -18.78 2.65 2.68
N HIS A 261 -20.11 2.51 2.73
CA HIS A 261 -20.85 1.49 3.49
C HIS A 261 -21.72 0.59 2.63
N ILE A 262 -22.36 1.11 1.57
CA ILE A 262 -23.34 0.32 0.78
C ILE A 262 -22.92 0.03 -0.65
N ALA A 263 -21.77 0.53 -1.13
CA ALA A 263 -21.42 0.44 -2.56
C ALA A 263 -21.33 -1.00 -3.07
N ALA A 264 -20.67 -1.89 -2.34
CA ALA A 264 -20.52 -3.28 -2.75
C ALA A 264 -21.74 -4.14 -2.38
N MET A 265 -22.65 -3.67 -1.51
CA MET A 265 -23.96 -4.32 -1.37
C MET A 265 -24.72 -4.33 -2.68
N VAL A 266 -24.59 -3.25 -3.46
CA VAL A 266 -25.15 -3.10 -4.82
C VAL A 266 -24.21 -3.71 -5.87
N GLY A 267 -22.90 -3.48 -5.76
CA GLY A 267 -21.87 -3.94 -6.69
C GLY A 267 -21.93 -3.27 -8.06
N ASN A 268 -21.22 -3.89 -9.01
CA ASN A 268 -21.16 -3.43 -10.39
C ASN A 268 -22.32 -3.94 -11.22
N SER A 269 -22.73 -3.17 -12.23
CA SER A 269 -23.73 -3.58 -13.21
C SER A 269 -23.06 -4.02 -14.52
N SER A 270 -23.45 -5.20 -15.02
CA SER A 270 -23.09 -5.69 -16.33
C SER A 270 -24.30 -6.26 -17.04
N GLY A 271 -24.66 -5.69 -18.20
CA GLY A 271 -25.84 -6.14 -18.96
C GLY A 271 -27.15 -6.03 -18.19
N GLY A 272 -27.28 -5.08 -17.26
CA GLY A 272 -28.45 -4.85 -16.43
C GLY A 272 -28.58 -5.80 -15.22
N LYS A 273 -27.52 -6.60 -14.93
CA LYS A 273 -27.43 -7.43 -13.74
C LYS A 273 -26.38 -6.86 -12.80
N TYR A 274 -26.69 -6.80 -11.53
CA TYR A 274 -25.78 -6.41 -10.46
C TYR A 274 -25.13 -7.65 -9.84
N ASN A 275 -23.93 -7.48 -9.29
CA ASN A 275 -23.14 -8.55 -8.67
C ASN A 275 -22.79 -8.26 -7.21
N GLY A 276 -23.49 -7.31 -6.57
CA GLY A 276 -23.29 -6.96 -5.17
C GLY A 276 -23.66 -8.07 -4.21
N ILE A 277 -23.36 -7.88 -2.94
CA ILE A 277 -23.64 -8.84 -1.86
C ILE A 277 -25.11 -9.27 -1.88
N LEU A 278 -26.06 -8.30 -1.92
CA LEU A 278 -27.51 -8.59 -1.88
C LEU A 278 -28.05 -9.32 -3.13
N TYR A 279 -27.22 -9.50 -4.16
CA TYR A 279 -27.55 -10.28 -5.37
C TYR A 279 -26.81 -11.61 -5.47
N SER A 280 -25.79 -11.83 -4.62
CA SER A 280 -24.81 -12.90 -4.79
C SER A 280 -24.91 -13.99 -3.74
N TYR A 281 -25.51 -13.71 -2.60
CA TYR A 281 -25.68 -14.63 -1.48
C TYR A 281 -27.19 -14.80 -1.18
N ASP A 282 -27.55 -15.92 -0.61
CA ASP A 282 -28.84 -16.08 0.05
C ASP A 282 -28.79 -15.33 1.38
N ILE A 283 -29.73 -14.41 1.62
CA ILE A 283 -29.73 -13.56 2.80
C ILE A 283 -30.86 -13.99 3.75
N GLY A 284 -30.53 -14.26 5.00
CA GLY A 284 -31.51 -14.57 6.03
C GLY A 284 -32.26 -13.32 6.50
N THR A 285 -31.54 -12.34 7.03
CA THR A 285 -32.11 -11.08 7.57
C THR A 285 -31.27 -9.88 7.19
N ILE A 286 -31.91 -8.83 6.72
CA ILE A 286 -31.31 -7.51 6.51
C ILE A 286 -31.77 -6.58 7.63
N ILE A 287 -30.83 -5.95 8.32
CA ILE A 287 -31.09 -4.85 9.26
C ILE A 287 -30.48 -3.60 8.64
N LYS A 288 -31.32 -2.61 8.35
CA LYS A 288 -30.90 -1.37 7.72
C LYS A 288 -31.27 -0.14 8.53
N PHE A 289 -30.63 0.95 8.20
CA PHE A 289 -30.97 2.26 8.76
C PHE A 289 -32.43 2.64 8.50
N ASP A 290 -33.00 3.41 9.42
CA ASP A 290 -34.42 3.83 9.37
C ASP A 290 -34.67 4.99 8.42
N ARG A 291 -33.71 5.89 8.31
CA ARG A 291 -33.79 7.17 7.58
C ARG A 291 -32.54 7.38 6.70
N SER A 292 -32.70 8.22 5.71
CA SER A 292 -31.61 8.78 4.92
C SER A 292 -32.01 10.13 4.35
N ASP A 293 -31.06 11.04 4.21
CA ASP A 293 -31.21 12.33 3.55
C ASP A 293 -30.88 12.26 2.04
N LYS A 294 -30.49 11.08 1.54
CA LYS A 294 -30.05 10.89 0.16
C LYS A 294 -31.20 10.91 -0.84
N ASP A 295 -31.00 11.65 -1.92
CA ASP A 295 -31.93 11.65 -3.05
C ASP A 295 -32.02 10.28 -3.74
N LEU A 296 -33.21 9.95 -4.25
CA LEU A 296 -33.43 8.73 -5.03
C LEU A 296 -32.98 8.85 -6.48
N VAL A 297 -32.91 10.06 -6.99
CA VAL A 297 -32.51 10.36 -8.36
C VAL A 297 -31.48 11.49 -8.41
N THR A 298 -30.55 11.39 -9.33
CA THR A 298 -29.58 12.45 -9.61
C THR A 298 -30.26 13.61 -10.34
N ASP A 299 -29.60 14.78 -10.46
CA ASP A 299 -30.06 15.93 -11.26
C ASP A 299 -30.39 15.57 -12.73
N LYS A 300 -29.80 14.49 -13.24
CA LYS A 300 -30.06 13.96 -14.59
C LYS A 300 -31.19 12.94 -14.64
N GLY A 301 -31.87 12.68 -13.53
CA GLY A 301 -32.98 11.72 -13.42
C GLY A 301 -32.55 10.25 -13.40
N ASN A 302 -31.27 9.93 -13.17
CA ASN A 302 -30.80 8.55 -13.02
C ASN A 302 -30.91 8.11 -11.55
N PRO A 303 -31.15 6.81 -11.27
CA PRO A 303 -31.12 6.29 -9.90
C PRO A 303 -29.77 6.55 -9.21
N THR A 304 -29.80 7.05 -7.99
CA THR A 304 -28.62 7.19 -7.12
C THR A 304 -28.11 5.83 -6.62
N LEU A 305 -26.98 5.81 -5.93
CA LEU A 305 -26.52 4.60 -5.24
C LEU A 305 -27.52 4.14 -4.18
N TYR A 306 -28.05 5.09 -3.41
CA TYR A 306 -29.09 4.80 -2.41
C TYR A 306 -30.35 4.18 -3.04
N SER A 307 -30.85 4.74 -4.13
CA SER A 307 -31.99 4.15 -4.86
C SER A 307 -31.72 2.72 -5.33
N ARG A 308 -30.49 2.45 -5.79
CA ARG A 308 -30.07 1.10 -6.23
C ARG A 308 -29.90 0.15 -5.04
N PHE A 309 -29.46 0.65 -3.89
CA PHE A 309 -29.40 -0.11 -2.64
C PHE A 309 -30.81 -0.55 -2.21
N LEU A 310 -31.79 0.36 -2.19
CA LEU A 310 -33.18 0.00 -1.89
C LEU A 310 -33.72 -1.07 -2.85
N THR A 311 -33.41 -0.94 -4.16
CA THR A 311 -33.76 -1.98 -5.14
C THR A 311 -33.09 -3.33 -4.86
N ALA A 312 -31.85 -3.32 -4.35
CA ALA A 312 -31.15 -4.54 -3.98
C ALA A 312 -31.75 -5.18 -2.71
N VAL A 313 -32.18 -4.36 -1.75
CA VAL A 313 -32.92 -4.82 -0.56
C VAL A 313 -34.25 -5.45 -0.98
N ASP A 314 -35.05 -4.79 -1.84
CA ASP A 314 -36.31 -5.34 -2.37
C ASP A 314 -36.08 -6.67 -3.12
N TYR A 315 -34.96 -6.79 -3.84
CA TYR A 315 -34.59 -8.05 -4.50
C TYR A 315 -34.32 -9.15 -3.48
N ALA A 316 -33.52 -8.92 -2.45
CA ALA A 316 -33.24 -9.90 -1.41
C ALA A 316 -34.52 -10.31 -0.65
N GLU A 317 -35.38 -9.35 -0.30
CA GLU A 317 -36.69 -9.61 0.32
C GLU A 317 -37.57 -10.49 -0.56
N SER A 318 -37.62 -10.21 -1.87
CA SER A 318 -38.37 -11.02 -2.83
C SER A 318 -37.83 -12.45 -2.97
N ASN A 319 -36.56 -12.68 -2.57
CA ASN A 319 -35.93 -14.00 -2.53
C ASN A 319 -35.93 -14.66 -1.15
N GLY A 320 -36.63 -14.06 -0.16
CA GLY A 320 -36.89 -14.69 1.12
C GLY A 320 -36.21 -14.06 2.33
N ALA A 321 -35.40 -13.01 2.14
CA ALA A 321 -34.78 -12.29 3.26
C ALA A 321 -35.86 -11.59 4.10
N ALA A 322 -35.74 -11.64 5.43
CA ALA A 322 -36.46 -10.74 6.31
C ALA A 322 -35.79 -9.37 6.30
N VAL A 323 -36.57 -8.29 6.25
CA VAL A 323 -36.01 -6.92 6.23
C VAL A 323 -36.59 -6.12 7.39
N TYR A 324 -35.69 -5.60 8.22
CA TYR A 324 -36.02 -4.77 9.37
C TYR A 324 -35.19 -3.50 9.40
N THR A 325 -35.68 -2.50 10.13
CA THR A 325 -34.92 -1.30 10.47
C THR A 325 -34.35 -1.38 11.89
N GLY A 326 -33.36 -0.53 12.20
CA GLY A 326 -32.79 -0.44 13.55
C GLY A 326 -33.86 -0.17 14.62
N LEU A 327 -34.82 0.72 14.33
CA LEU A 327 -35.94 1.04 15.25
C LEU A 327 -36.88 -0.15 15.44
N GLN A 328 -37.22 -0.87 14.37
CA GLN A 328 -38.04 -2.08 14.48
C GLN A 328 -37.33 -3.14 15.34
N CYS A 329 -36.05 -3.32 15.17
CA CYS A 329 -35.27 -4.25 16.00
C CYS A 329 -35.27 -3.82 17.47
N TYR A 330 -34.98 -2.54 17.74
CA TYR A 330 -34.98 -2.04 19.11
C TYR A 330 -36.34 -2.20 19.79
N ASN A 331 -37.42 -1.87 19.07
CA ASN A 331 -38.82 -1.94 19.59
C ASN A 331 -39.42 -3.35 19.52
N GLN A 332 -38.75 -4.32 18.88
CA GLN A 332 -39.22 -5.68 18.66
C GLN A 332 -40.59 -5.71 17.97
N THR A 333 -40.73 -4.92 16.89
CA THR A 333 -41.96 -4.81 16.11
C THR A 333 -41.86 -5.58 14.79
N ASP A 334 -43.02 -5.93 14.21
CA ASP A 334 -43.14 -6.55 12.88
C ASP A 334 -42.35 -7.87 12.71
N GLY A 335 -42.02 -8.54 13.81
CA GLY A 335 -41.22 -9.80 13.82
C GLY A 335 -39.73 -9.58 14.03
N ALA A 336 -39.26 -8.33 14.04
CA ALA A 336 -37.88 -7.99 14.38
C ALA A 336 -37.56 -8.36 15.85
N GLN A 337 -36.31 -8.66 16.11
CA GLN A 337 -35.79 -8.91 17.46
C GLN A 337 -34.73 -7.86 17.79
N ARG A 338 -34.61 -7.52 19.07
CA ARG A 338 -33.55 -6.64 19.54
C ARG A 338 -32.23 -7.40 19.68
N THR A 339 -32.31 -8.67 20.07
CA THR A 339 -31.17 -9.56 20.29
C THR A 339 -31.24 -10.77 19.39
N TYR A 340 -30.21 -10.99 18.61
CA TYR A 340 -30.04 -12.13 17.73
C TYR A 340 -28.89 -12.99 18.25
N TYR A 341 -29.13 -14.30 18.42
CA TYR A 341 -28.10 -15.23 18.88
C TYR A 341 -27.41 -15.85 17.67
N LEU A 342 -26.07 -15.92 17.71
CA LEU A 342 -25.25 -16.37 16.59
C LEU A 342 -24.79 -17.84 16.75
N ASP A 343 -25.02 -18.43 17.92
CA ASP A 343 -24.71 -19.81 18.23
C ASP A 343 -25.93 -20.54 18.85
N GLU A 344 -25.94 -21.88 18.79
CA GLU A 344 -27.02 -22.69 19.36
C GLU A 344 -27.10 -22.62 20.88
N GLU A 345 -25.94 -22.48 21.54
CA GLU A 345 -25.81 -22.36 22.98
C GLU A 345 -26.28 -21.00 23.52
N ARG A 346 -26.46 -20.03 22.62
CA ARG A 346 -26.85 -18.65 22.95
C ARG A 346 -25.83 -17.91 23.80
N THR A 347 -24.55 -18.22 23.62
CA THR A 347 -23.45 -17.55 24.32
C THR A 347 -22.92 -16.35 23.53
N ILE A 348 -23.22 -16.28 22.23
CA ILE A 348 -22.83 -15.15 21.39
C ILE A 348 -24.09 -14.47 20.87
N SER A 349 -24.26 -13.20 21.20
CA SER A 349 -25.44 -12.43 20.85
C SER A 349 -25.11 -11.07 20.23
N MET A 350 -25.87 -10.69 19.23
CA MET A 350 -25.87 -9.40 18.58
C MET A 350 -27.07 -8.60 19.05
N ASN A 351 -26.83 -7.46 19.70
CA ASN A 351 -27.87 -6.60 20.25
C ASN A 351 -27.91 -5.26 19.50
N ILE A 352 -29.05 -4.92 18.91
CA ILE A 352 -29.25 -3.64 18.24
C ILE A 352 -29.55 -2.58 19.29
N LEU A 353 -28.67 -1.59 19.35
CA LEU A 353 -28.76 -0.47 20.30
C LEU A 353 -29.76 0.58 19.81
N TYR A 354 -30.32 1.35 20.73
CA TYR A 354 -31.11 2.51 20.34
C TYR A 354 -30.19 3.63 19.87
N ASN A 355 -30.47 4.16 18.69
CA ASN A 355 -29.92 5.41 18.21
C ASN A 355 -31.06 6.43 18.11
N TYR A 356 -30.87 7.59 18.72
CA TYR A 356 -31.87 8.68 18.74
C TYR A 356 -32.35 9.06 17.33
N TYR A 357 -31.47 8.97 16.34
CA TYR A 357 -31.77 9.35 14.97
C TYR A 357 -32.51 8.28 14.15
N TYR A 358 -32.87 7.16 14.73
CA TYR A 358 -33.78 6.21 14.07
C TYR A 358 -35.16 6.82 13.82
N ASP A 359 -35.67 7.63 14.76
CA ASP A 359 -36.97 8.29 14.65
C ASP A 359 -36.89 9.84 14.66
N HIS A 360 -35.71 10.43 14.83
CA HIS A 360 -35.43 11.85 14.74
C HIS A 360 -34.63 12.22 13.50
N SER A 361 -34.76 13.45 13.01
CA SER A 361 -34.00 13.94 11.85
C SER A 361 -32.62 14.44 12.26
N SER A 362 -31.61 14.10 11.50
CA SER A 362 -30.25 14.68 11.55
C SER A 362 -29.98 15.49 10.29
N SER A 363 -29.07 16.45 10.38
CA SER A 363 -28.48 17.13 9.21
C SER A 363 -27.28 16.39 8.65
N ASP A 364 -26.86 15.31 9.32
CA ASP A 364 -25.74 14.46 8.92
C ASP A 364 -26.22 13.03 8.74
N GLU A 365 -25.98 12.46 7.55
CA GLU A 365 -26.33 11.09 7.18
C GLU A 365 -25.71 10.06 8.13
N ASN A 366 -24.48 10.32 8.59
CA ASN A 366 -23.73 9.44 9.48
C ASN A 366 -24.50 9.14 10.78
N ASN A 367 -25.26 10.10 11.27
CA ASN A 367 -26.06 9.94 12.49
C ASN A 367 -27.21 8.92 12.36
N TYR A 368 -27.58 8.52 11.14
CA TYR A 368 -28.58 7.46 10.94
C TYR A 368 -28.01 6.05 11.13
N SER A 369 -26.75 5.91 11.51
CA SER A 369 -26.04 4.64 11.65
C SER A 369 -26.76 3.65 12.57
N VAL A 370 -26.94 2.42 12.10
CA VAL A 370 -27.33 1.28 12.93
C VAL A 370 -26.19 0.93 13.85
N CYS A 371 -26.42 0.99 15.15
CA CYS A 371 -25.45 0.69 16.19
C CYS A 371 -25.69 -0.69 16.79
N MET A 372 -24.61 -1.45 17.01
CA MET A 372 -24.69 -2.83 17.45
C MET A 372 -23.64 -3.15 18.52
N LEU A 373 -24.07 -3.87 19.56
CA LEU A 373 -23.20 -4.50 20.56
C LEU A 373 -23.22 -6.01 20.37
N LEU A 374 -22.08 -6.58 20.06
CA LEU A 374 -21.87 -8.03 20.08
C LEU A 374 -21.34 -8.40 21.48
N THR A 375 -21.95 -9.39 22.10
CA THR A 375 -21.56 -9.90 23.42
C THR A 375 -21.31 -11.39 23.36
N GLN A 376 -20.18 -11.83 23.91
CA GLN A 376 -19.83 -13.21 24.09
C GLN A 376 -19.79 -13.53 25.58
N GLU A 377 -20.64 -14.45 26.02
CA GLU A 377 -20.63 -14.97 27.40
C GLU A 377 -19.57 -16.07 27.55
N LEU A 378 -18.76 -15.99 28.59
CA LEU A 378 -17.72 -16.96 28.92
C LEU A 378 -18.22 -17.93 30.03
N GLU A 379 -17.64 -19.13 30.09
CA GLU A 379 -17.98 -20.11 31.15
C GLU A 379 -17.70 -19.57 32.57
N SER A 380 -16.75 -18.63 32.71
CA SER A 380 -16.49 -17.92 33.96
C SER A 380 -17.66 -17.07 34.44
N GLY A 381 -18.62 -16.75 33.55
CA GLY A 381 -19.69 -15.79 33.78
C GLY A 381 -19.30 -14.34 33.43
N ASP A 382 -18.06 -14.13 32.95
CA ASP A 382 -17.63 -12.85 32.38
C ASP A 382 -18.13 -12.69 30.93
N THR A 383 -17.97 -11.50 30.37
CA THR A 383 -18.33 -11.22 28.97
C THR A 383 -17.21 -10.51 28.22
N ASN A 384 -17.00 -10.90 26.98
CA ASN A 384 -16.30 -10.07 26.00
C ASN A 384 -17.34 -9.28 25.19
N ASN A 385 -17.09 -8.00 24.99
CA ASN A 385 -17.99 -7.10 24.29
C ASN A 385 -17.29 -6.43 23.11
N TYR A 386 -18.02 -6.22 22.03
CA TYR A 386 -17.51 -5.65 20.79
C TYR A 386 -18.51 -4.65 20.25
N LEU A 387 -18.09 -3.39 20.01
CA LEU A 387 -19.00 -2.31 19.64
C LEU A 387 -18.78 -1.86 18.21
N PHE A 388 -19.89 -1.69 17.48
CA PHE A 388 -19.95 -1.18 16.12
C PHE A 388 -20.99 -0.06 16.06
N THR A 389 -20.56 1.15 15.72
CA THR A 389 -21.40 2.36 15.69
C THR A 389 -21.56 2.94 14.28
N GLY A 390 -21.11 2.22 13.25
CA GLY A 390 -21.00 2.79 11.90
C GLY A 390 -20.17 4.07 11.95
N ASP A 391 -20.75 5.15 11.43
CA ASP A 391 -20.09 6.45 11.37
C ASP A 391 -20.77 7.52 12.25
N LEU A 392 -21.43 7.04 13.32
CA LEU A 392 -22.15 7.90 14.25
C LEU A 392 -21.28 9.08 14.70
N GLU A 393 -21.82 10.28 14.62
CA GLU A 393 -21.17 11.53 14.96
C GLU A 393 -21.33 11.87 16.44
N LYS A 394 -20.60 12.89 16.91
CA LYS A 394 -20.56 13.28 18.33
C LYS A 394 -21.93 13.37 19.01
N GLU A 395 -22.90 14.06 18.39
CA GLU A 395 -24.24 14.19 18.99
C GLU A 395 -24.94 12.84 19.09
N GLY A 396 -24.76 11.96 18.09
CA GLY A 396 -25.28 10.61 18.11
C GLY A 396 -24.62 9.76 19.21
N GLU A 397 -23.30 9.92 19.41
CA GLU A 397 -22.58 9.24 20.50
C GLU A 397 -23.05 9.70 21.88
N GLU A 398 -23.34 11.01 22.06
CA GLU A 398 -23.91 11.55 23.30
C GLU A 398 -25.27 10.88 23.61
N TYR A 399 -26.14 10.75 22.62
CA TYR A 399 -27.43 10.04 22.78
C TYR A 399 -27.24 8.52 22.93
N LEU A 400 -26.27 7.90 22.23
CA LEU A 400 -26.01 6.47 22.37
C LEU A 400 -25.66 6.11 23.82
N VAL A 401 -24.82 6.92 24.45
CA VAL A 401 -24.44 6.77 25.87
C VAL A 401 -25.60 7.09 26.81
N GLU A 402 -26.42 8.09 26.47
CA GLU A 402 -27.57 8.47 27.31
C GLU A 402 -28.66 7.39 27.35
N TYR A 403 -28.91 6.73 26.22
CA TYR A 403 -30.05 5.82 26.09
C TYR A 403 -29.71 4.35 26.19
N ASN A 404 -28.42 3.97 26.23
CA ASN A 404 -27.98 2.59 26.33
C ASN A 404 -27.00 2.39 27.50
N GLU A 405 -27.11 1.23 28.16
CA GLU A 405 -26.08 0.80 29.11
C GLU A 405 -24.95 0.12 28.33
N LEU A 406 -23.85 0.85 28.10
CA LEU A 406 -22.71 0.37 27.35
C LEU A 406 -21.65 -0.20 28.31
N PRO A 407 -21.18 -1.43 28.08
CA PRO A 407 -20.07 -2.02 28.85
C PRO A 407 -18.70 -1.51 28.37
N GLU A 408 -17.64 -1.79 29.13
CA GLU A 408 -16.28 -1.77 28.59
C GLU A 408 -16.17 -2.83 27.48
N VAL A 409 -15.38 -2.55 26.42
CA VAL A 409 -15.30 -3.42 25.25
C VAL A 409 -13.88 -3.91 24.97
N GLU A 410 -13.79 -5.17 24.53
CA GLU A 410 -12.54 -5.77 24.08
C GLU A 410 -12.12 -5.21 22.71
N LEU A 411 -13.11 -4.82 21.88
CA LEU A 411 -12.87 -4.35 20.52
C LEU A 411 -13.91 -3.29 20.14
N PHE A 412 -13.43 -2.21 19.55
CA PHE A 412 -14.25 -1.13 18.97
C PHE A 412 -13.86 -0.88 17.51
N LYS A 413 -14.83 -0.92 16.60
CA LYS A 413 -14.65 -0.35 15.26
C LYS A 413 -14.70 1.17 15.40
N ALA A 414 -13.61 1.86 15.10
CA ALA A 414 -13.55 3.32 15.17
C ALA A 414 -14.72 3.95 14.41
N GLY A 415 -15.48 4.82 15.06
CA GLY A 415 -16.55 5.57 14.42
C GLY A 415 -16.00 6.40 13.28
N HIS A 416 -16.72 6.42 12.15
CA HIS A 416 -16.39 7.21 10.96
C HIS A 416 -14.91 7.12 10.59
N HIS A 417 -14.39 5.87 10.51
CA HIS A 417 -13.02 5.54 10.08
C HIS A 417 -11.89 6.21 10.86
N GLY A 418 -12.17 6.73 12.06
CA GLY A 418 -11.23 7.55 12.83
C GLY A 418 -11.24 9.03 12.44
N SER A 419 -12.39 9.55 12.02
CA SER A 419 -12.65 10.96 11.69
C SER A 419 -12.44 11.89 12.90
N PRO A 420 -12.24 13.22 12.70
CA PRO A 420 -12.19 14.16 13.82
C PRO A 420 -13.51 14.31 14.57
N THR A 421 -14.63 13.92 13.99
CA THR A 421 -15.98 14.18 14.47
C THR A 421 -16.59 13.03 15.28
N SER A 422 -16.04 11.82 15.18
CA SER A 422 -16.53 10.59 15.82
C SER A 422 -15.50 10.00 16.79
N SER A 423 -15.88 8.99 17.56
CA SER A 423 -15.07 8.38 18.63
C SER A 423 -14.67 9.46 19.66
N ASN A 424 -15.66 10.16 20.18
CA ASN A 424 -15.43 11.24 21.14
C ASN A 424 -15.26 10.72 22.57
N ASP A 425 -14.69 11.56 23.44
CA ASP A 425 -14.42 11.21 24.85
C ASP A 425 -15.70 10.75 25.56
N VAL A 426 -16.88 11.30 25.20
CA VAL A 426 -18.18 10.89 25.79
C VAL A 426 -18.44 9.38 25.62
N LEU A 427 -18.09 8.83 24.48
CA LEU A 427 -18.23 7.40 24.19
C LEU A 427 -17.01 6.61 24.73
N LEU A 428 -15.81 7.06 24.39
CA LEU A 428 -14.58 6.32 24.70
C LEU A 428 -14.34 6.18 26.22
N ASP A 429 -14.70 7.19 27.03
CA ASP A 429 -14.57 7.13 28.50
C ASP A 429 -15.50 6.09 29.14
N VAL A 430 -16.61 5.75 28.46
CA VAL A 430 -17.56 4.72 28.91
C VAL A 430 -17.08 3.33 28.47
N ILE A 431 -16.82 3.16 27.17
CA ILE A 431 -16.53 1.84 26.60
C ILE A 431 -15.08 1.37 26.79
N LYS A 432 -14.14 2.27 27.06
CA LYS A 432 -12.71 2.01 27.32
C LYS A 432 -12.15 0.88 26.48
N PRO A 433 -12.11 1.04 25.17
CA PRO A 433 -11.79 -0.06 24.26
C PRO A 433 -10.36 -0.55 24.48
N LYS A 434 -10.15 -1.87 24.54
CA LYS A 434 -8.80 -2.46 24.59
C LYS A 434 -8.14 -2.48 23.23
N ASN A 435 -8.91 -2.71 22.17
CA ASN A 435 -8.46 -2.73 20.78
C ASN A 435 -9.37 -1.85 19.92
N ILE A 436 -8.80 -1.15 18.95
CA ILE A 436 -9.54 -0.33 17.98
C ILE A 436 -9.09 -0.68 16.56
N VAL A 437 -10.05 -0.84 15.65
CA VAL A 437 -9.78 -0.92 14.20
C VAL A 437 -10.39 0.28 13.51
N ALA A 438 -9.58 1.04 12.80
CA ALA A 438 -10.03 2.13 11.93
C ALA A 438 -9.98 1.67 10.47
N CYS A 439 -11.13 1.38 9.89
CA CYS A 439 -11.28 0.89 8.52
C CYS A 439 -11.08 2.02 7.51
N CYS A 440 -9.83 2.38 7.22
CA CYS A 440 -9.50 3.45 6.28
C CYS A 440 -8.24 3.11 5.46
N CYS A 441 -8.04 3.86 4.39
CA CYS A 441 -6.73 4.00 3.77
C CYS A 441 -6.01 5.15 4.48
N CYS A 442 -5.07 4.79 5.35
CA CYS A 442 -4.42 5.70 6.28
C CYS A 442 -3.71 6.84 5.54
N GLY A 443 -4.07 8.09 5.82
CA GLY A 443 -3.49 9.27 5.18
C GLY A 443 -4.07 9.60 3.80
N SER A 444 -5.18 8.98 3.38
CA SER A 444 -5.89 9.34 2.15
C SER A 444 -6.41 10.78 2.20
N ASP A 445 -6.28 11.50 1.09
CA ASP A 445 -6.84 12.84 0.88
C ASP A 445 -8.27 12.83 0.32
N GLU A 446 -8.92 11.65 0.31
CA GLU A 446 -10.25 11.43 -0.28
C GLU A 446 -11.31 12.41 0.26
N TYR A 447 -11.25 12.74 1.56
CA TYR A 447 -12.22 13.61 2.22
C TYR A 447 -11.65 15.00 2.52
N THR A 448 -10.34 15.17 2.61
CA THR A 448 -9.71 16.45 2.97
C THR A 448 -8.22 16.49 2.61
N ASP A 449 -7.78 17.63 2.10
CA ASP A 449 -6.35 17.92 1.88
C ASP A 449 -5.60 18.27 3.19
N GLU A 450 -6.35 18.52 4.29
CA GLU A 450 -5.76 18.88 5.58
C GLU A 450 -5.21 17.63 6.29
N ASN A 451 -3.90 17.47 6.30
CA ASN A 451 -3.21 16.29 6.82
C ASN A 451 -3.69 15.86 8.23
N ALA A 452 -3.92 16.81 9.14
CA ALA A 452 -4.37 16.52 10.51
C ALA A 452 -5.77 15.87 10.56
N ASN A 453 -6.60 16.09 9.54
CA ASN A 453 -7.97 15.59 9.45
C ASN A 453 -8.11 14.36 8.56
N GLN A 454 -7.08 14.00 7.77
CA GLN A 454 -7.05 12.72 7.04
C GLN A 454 -7.14 11.54 8.02
N PHE A 455 -7.79 10.47 7.60
CA PHE A 455 -8.04 9.34 8.50
C PHE A 455 -6.81 8.44 8.70
N PRO A 456 -6.59 7.91 9.91
CA PRO A 456 -7.17 8.33 11.18
C PRO A 456 -6.67 9.71 11.59
N SER A 457 -7.59 10.59 11.97
CA SER A 457 -7.29 12.00 12.27
C SER A 457 -6.47 12.18 13.55
N GLN A 458 -5.73 13.29 13.65
CA GLN A 458 -5.02 13.62 14.88
C GLN A 458 -5.98 13.76 16.08
N ALA A 459 -7.17 14.30 15.87
CA ALA A 459 -8.16 14.44 16.92
C ALA A 459 -8.65 13.08 17.46
N PHE A 460 -8.92 12.12 16.57
CA PHE A 460 -9.22 10.74 16.95
C PHE A 460 -8.05 10.12 17.75
N ILE A 461 -6.82 10.21 17.23
CA ILE A 461 -5.63 9.65 17.90
C ILE A 461 -5.48 10.23 19.31
N THR A 462 -5.66 11.55 19.48
CA THR A 462 -5.54 12.22 20.77
C THR A 462 -6.55 11.66 21.79
N ARG A 463 -7.78 11.35 21.37
CA ARG A 463 -8.81 10.76 22.24
C ARG A 463 -8.54 9.27 22.50
N ALA A 464 -8.35 8.48 21.45
CA ALA A 464 -8.16 7.03 21.54
C ALA A 464 -6.91 6.63 22.34
N SER A 465 -5.82 7.42 22.24
CA SER A 465 -4.57 7.18 22.97
C SER A 465 -4.68 7.25 24.50
N LYS A 466 -5.78 7.80 25.02
CA LYS A 466 -6.05 7.82 26.48
C LYS A 466 -6.49 6.44 26.99
N HIS A 467 -6.98 5.57 26.12
CA HIS A 467 -7.61 4.30 26.45
C HIS A 467 -6.78 3.10 26.02
N THR A 468 -6.22 3.13 24.80
CA THR A 468 -5.43 2.02 24.28
C THR A 468 -4.38 2.47 23.28
N GLU A 469 -3.30 1.71 23.19
CA GLU A 469 -2.32 1.83 22.10
C GLU A 469 -2.54 0.82 20.96
N ASN A 470 -3.50 -0.10 21.11
CA ASN A 470 -3.79 -1.18 20.20
C ASN A 470 -4.74 -0.68 19.10
N ILE A 471 -4.24 0.15 18.19
CA ILE A 471 -4.97 0.69 17.03
C ILE A 471 -4.37 0.09 15.77
N TYR A 472 -5.25 -0.44 14.90
CA TYR A 472 -4.90 -1.12 13.65
C TYR A 472 -5.66 -0.50 12.48
N VAL A 473 -5.05 -0.52 11.28
CA VAL A 473 -5.67 -0.02 10.04
C VAL A 473 -5.35 -0.96 8.86
N PRO A 474 -6.30 -1.25 7.95
CA PRO A 474 -6.07 -2.18 6.84
C PRO A 474 -4.99 -1.71 5.87
N THR A 475 -5.06 -0.49 5.39
CA THR A 475 -4.22 0.03 4.30
C THR A 475 -3.65 1.41 4.59
N ILE A 476 -2.65 1.80 3.85
CA ILE A 476 -1.99 3.11 3.90
C ILE A 476 -1.80 3.64 2.48
N VAL A 477 -1.85 4.95 2.29
CA VAL A 477 -1.54 5.58 0.99
C VAL A 477 -0.11 5.29 0.56
N SER A 478 0.08 5.10 -0.74
CA SER A 478 1.37 4.81 -1.36
C SER A 478 1.44 5.46 -2.74
N ASP A 479 2.65 5.81 -3.17
CA ASP A 479 2.91 6.34 -4.52
C ASP A 479 2.92 5.25 -5.62
N ASN A 480 2.59 4.01 -5.27
CA ASN A 480 2.50 2.92 -6.23
C ASN A 480 1.31 3.09 -7.20
N ALA A 481 1.22 2.23 -8.23
CA ALA A 481 0.17 2.32 -9.27
C ALA A 481 -1.25 2.14 -8.73
N ASP A 482 -1.41 1.48 -7.58
CA ASP A 482 -2.71 1.23 -6.94
C ASP A 482 -3.13 2.34 -5.98
N GLY A 483 -2.19 3.25 -5.64
CA GLY A 483 -2.39 4.39 -4.73
C GLY A 483 -2.42 4.01 -3.25
N TYR A 484 -2.22 2.74 -2.91
CA TYR A 484 -2.19 2.24 -1.53
C TYR A 484 -1.27 1.02 -1.42
N GLU A 485 -0.94 0.69 -0.19
CA GLU A 485 -0.32 -0.58 0.16
C GLU A 485 -0.98 -1.15 1.42
N SER A 486 -0.89 -2.46 1.57
CA SER A 486 -1.40 -3.15 2.74
C SER A 486 -0.58 -2.75 3.97
N MET A 487 -1.25 -2.28 5.02
CA MET A 487 -0.61 -2.04 6.32
C MET A 487 -0.79 -3.28 7.22
N ASN A 488 -1.90 -3.42 7.92
CA ASN A 488 -2.20 -4.66 8.62
C ASN A 488 -2.85 -5.69 7.67
N GLY A 489 -3.45 -5.24 6.57
CA GLY A 489 -4.22 -6.08 5.66
C GLY A 489 -5.59 -6.40 6.22
N ASP A 490 -6.07 -7.62 5.98
CA ASP A 490 -7.24 -8.11 6.71
C ASP A 490 -6.87 -8.29 8.18
N ILE A 491 -7.69 -7.74 9.08
CA ILE A 491 -7.48 -7.74 10.52
C ILE A 491 -8.54 -8.64 11.14
N VAL A 492 -8.13 -9.69 11.84
CA VAL A 492 -9.05 -10.66 12.42
C VAL A 492 -8.82 -10.81 13.92
N PHE A 493 -9.84 -10.51 14.69
CA PHE A 493 -9.90 -10.86 16.10
C PHE A 493 -10.72 -12.13 16.25
N TYR A 494 -10.20 -13.11 16.97
CA TYR A 494 -10.91 -14.37 17.14
C TYR A 494 -10.70 -14.96 18.52
N TYR A 495 -11.66 -15.79 18.92
CA TYR A 495 -11.68 -16.49 20.19
C TYR A 495 -11.90 -17.99 19.97
N ASN A 496 -11.11 -18.79 20.68
CA ASN A 496 -11.24 -20.23 20.72
C ASN A 496 -11.41 -20.67 22.18
N ARG A 497 -12.54 -21.27 22.51
CA ARG A 497 -12.84 -21.78 23.86
C ARG A 497 -11.81 -22.82 24.32
N ALA A 498 -11.31 -23.64 23.39
CA ALA A 498 -10.29 -24.64 23.67
C ALA A 498 -8.97 -24.08 24.21
N ASP A 499 -8.70 -22.79 24.04
CA ASP A 499 -7.47 -22.10 24.50
C ASP A 499 -7.57 -21.58 25.95
N GLY A 500 -8.74 -21.68 26.56
CA GLY A 500 -9.03 -21.17 27.90
C GLY A 500 -9.97 -19.96 27.86
N GLU A 501 -10.72 -19.76 28.93
CA GLU A 501 -11.78 -18.75 29.04
C GLU A 501 -11.41 -17.63 30.01
N GLU A 502 -10.31 -16.95 29.75
CA GLU A 502 -10.03 -15.69 30.44
C GLU A 502 -10.69 -14.53 29.69
N LYS A 503 -11.30 -13.60 30.41
CA LYS A 503 -11.82 -12.36 29.83
C LYS A 503 -10.71 -11.65 29.07
N GLY A 504 -10.96 -11.29 27.81
CA GLY A 504 -9.99 -10.64 26.95
C GLY A 504 -9.01 -11.59 26.24
N SER A 505 -9.20 -12.92 26.35
CA SER A 505 -8.36 -13.91 25.65
C SER A 505 -8.56 -13.91 24.12
N LEU A 506 -8.91 -12.77 23.57
CA LEU A 506 -9.08 -12.53 22.15
C LEU A 506 -7.72 -12.54 21.44
N LYS A 507 -7.61 -13.32 20.37
CA LYS A 507 -6.40 -13.38 19.54
C LYS A 507 -6.52 -12.48 18.32
N LEU A 508 -5.41 -11.85 17.95
CA LEU A 508 -5.27 -11.04 16.75
C LEU A 508 -4.44 -11.75 15.69
N TRP A 509 -4.97 -11.81 14.49
CA TRP A 509 -4.21 -12.14 13.28
C TRP A 509 -4.40 -11.05 12.23
N CYS A 510 -3.35 -10.76 11.48
CA CYS A 510 -3.40 -9.84 10.35
C CYS A 510 -2.77 -10.48 9.11
N SER A 511 -3.35 -10.25 7.94
CA SER A 511 -2.87 -10.87 6.69
C SER A 511 -1.50 -10.35 6.24
N ASN A 512 -1.09 -9.15 6.67
CA ASN A 512 0.21 -8.57 6.36
C ASN A 512 1.14 -8.52 7.58
N ASN A 513 0.83 -7.68 8.58
CA ASN A 513 1.60 -7.58 9.81
C ASN A 513 0.73 -7.09 10.97
N THR A 514 1.20 -7.26 12.21
CA THR A 514 0.50 -6.87 13.43
C THR A 514 1.04 -5.58 14.06
N THR A 515 1.71 -4.75 13.28
CA THR A 515 2.27 -3.47 13.77
C THR A 515 1.15 -2.53 14.19
N LYS A 516 1.20 -2.04 15.42
CA LYS A 516 0.26 -1.03 15.91
C LYS A 516 0.44 0.28 15.13
N LEU A 517 -0.63 0.99 14.88
CA LEU A 517 -0.59 2.23 14.10
C LEU A 517 0.48 3.21 14.58
N LYS A 518 0.60 3.42 15.91
CA LYS A 518 1.58 4.34 16.51
C LYS A 518 3.05 4.01 16.21
N ASP A 519 3.34 2.75 15.86
CA ASP A 519 4.71 2.26 15.63
C ASP A 519 5.11 2.32 14.16
N THR A 520 4.19 2.70 13.27
CA THR A 520 4.43 2.84 11.83
C THR A 520 5.24 4.09 11.49
N GLU A 521 5.97 4.05 10.38
CA GLU A 521 6.70 5.22 9.90
C GLU A 521 5.75 6.35 9.47
N TRP A 522 4.61 6.00 8.87
CA TRP A 522 3.59 6.98 8.53
C TRP A 522 3.12 7.75 9.76
N PHE A 523 2.79 7.04 10.84
CA PHE A 523 2.32 7.67 12.08
C PHE A 523 3.37 8.63 12.64
N LYS A 524 4.62 8.18 12.75
CA LYS A 524 5.73 8.98 13.27
C LYS A 524 5.98 10.26 12.46
N ALA A 525 5.71 10.21 11.15
CA ALA A 525 5.84 11.36 10.26
C ALA A 525 4.63 12.32 10.28
N ASN A 526 3.41 11.81 10.57
CA ASN A 526 2.18 12.55 10.33
C ASN A 526 1.32 12.78 11.58
N ARG A 527 1.55 12.04 12.67
CA ARG A 527 0.72 12.09 13.89
C ARG A 527 1.58 12.16 15.14
N THR A 528 0.95 12.57 16.23
CA THR A 528 1.55 12.59 17.57
C THR A 528 0.70 11.74 18.49
N TRP A 529 1.33 10.86 19.28
CA TRP A 529 0.66 10.04 20.27
C TRP A 529 0.40 10.86 21.55
N GLY A 530 -0.83 10.75 22.09
CA GLY A 530 -1.23 11.47 23.29
C GLY A 530 -1.62 12.93 23.03
N GLU A 531 -1.74 13.72 24.10
CA GLU A 531 -2.04 15.14 24.01
C GLU A 531 -0.83 15.88 23.43
N GLN A 532 -1.06 16.75 22.46
CA GLN A 532 -0.04 17.71 22.07
C GLN A 532 0.23 18.60 23.27
N GLY A 533 1.39 18.44 23.89
CA GLY A 533 1.83 19.38 24.93
C GLY A 533 1.72 20.80 24.37
N SER A 534 0.97 21.65 25.05
CA SER A 534 0.89 23.08 24.73
C SER A 534 2.30 23.64 24.68
N ALA A 535 2.82 23.91 23.47
CA ALA A 535 4.11 24.53 23.23
C ALA A 535 4.11 25.98 23.70
#